data_d12aca8a747ebfefe559ab06627cc502
#
_entry.id   d12aca8a747ebfefe559ab06627cc502
#
_cell.length_a   1.000
_cell.length_b   1.000
_cell.length_c   1.000
_cell.angle_alpha   90.00
_cell.angle_beta   90.00
_cell.angle_gamma   90.00
#
_symmetry.space_group_name_H-M   'P 1'
#
loop_
_entity.id
_entity.type
_entity.pdbx_description
1 polymer ?
#
loop_
_entity_poly.entity_id
_entity_poly.type
_entity_poly.pdbx_seq_one_letter_code
_entity_poly.pdbx_strand_id
1 'polypeptide(L)'
;MIRALFSSGALLAEPFALDDDLTYQPKAGGLAQRAQTAARGNGAYLDGLNPEQRRAVEAIEGPVLVLAGAGTGKTRVLTTRIAHIIATGSAYPSQILAVTFTNKAAREMKERIAHLVGDVAEGMPWLGTFHAIGTKILRRHAELVGLKSDFTILDTDDQIRLMRQVIRAEDIDEKRWPARALSSYIDGWKNRGLTPDKVPSGEAAAFANGKGAKLYALYQDRLKQLNAADFGDLLLENLRLFREQPDILSAYQDRFKFMLVDGIRIQTSRNIYGCVYWPKVVAMSVASAMMTNRSMDGAARRLITSCASRKIFPARWLF
;
A
#
# COMPACT_ATOMS: atom_id res chain seq x y z
N MET A 1 -29.09 -52.47 -10.65
CA MET A 1 -29.06 -51.99 -12.06
C MET A 1 -29.51 -50.54 -12.08
N ILE A 2 -28.61 -49.58 -12.02
CA ILE A 2 -28.67 -48.21 -12.54
C ILE A 2 -27.29 -47.58 -12.26
N ARG A 3 -26.48 -47.51 -13.30
CA ARG A 3 -25.26 -46.70 -13.34
C ARG A 3 -25.66 -45.25 -13.55
N ALA A 4 -25.28 -44.38 -12.66
CA ALA A 4 -25.31 -42.92 -12.91
C ALA A 4 -23.88 -42.44 -13.15
N LEU A 5 -23.66 -41.95 -14.34
CA LEU A 5 -22.46 -41.30 -14.85
C LEU A 5 -22.22 -39.97 -14.13
N PHE A 6 -21.17 -39.86 -13.36
CA PHE A 6 -20.61 -38.59 -13.04
C PHE A 6 -19.61 -38.16 -14.10
N SER A 7 -20.06 -37.33 -15.02
CA SER A 7 -19.19 -36.59 -15.92
C SER A 7 -18.51 -35.50 -15.12
N SER A 8 -17.24 -35.71 -14.83
CA SER A 8 -16.33 -34.73 -14.29
C SER A 8 -15.99 -33.73 -15.39
N GLY A 9 -16.77 -32.66 -15.49
CA GLY A 9 -16.41 -31.45 -16.22
C GLY A 9 -15.58 -30.58 -15.31
N ALA A 10 -14.27 -30.71 -15.33
CA ALA A 10 -13.37 -29.68 -14.84
C ALA A 10 -13.64 -28.43 -15.69
N LEU A 11 -14.33 -27.45 -15.12
CA LEU A 11 -14.26 -26.08 -15.61
C LEU A 11 -12.81 -25.64 -15.44
N LEU A 12 -12.04 -25.76 -16.52
CA LEU A 12 -10.82 -25.00 -16.70
C LEU A 12 -11.25 -23.53 -16.64
N ALA A 13 -11.00 -22.90 -15.50
CA ALA A 13 -11.11 -21.45 -15.40
C ALA A 13 -10.23 -20.88 -16.52
N GLU A 14 -10.85 -20.16 -17.44
CA GLU A 14 -10.14 -19.37 -18.44
C GLU A 14 -9.04 -18.58 -17.71
N PRO A 15 -7.80 -18.53 -18.22
CA PRO A 15 -6.77 -17.72 -17.58
C PRO A 15 -7.28 -16.29 -17.54
N PHE A 16 -7.39 -15.75 -16.32
CA PHE A 16 -7.79 -14.36 -16.08
C PHE A 16 -7.04 -13.47 -17.05
N ALA A 17 -7.74 -12.85 -17.99
CA ALA A 17 -7.15 -11.87 -18.89
C ALA A 17 -6.59 -10.75 -18.03
N LEU A 18 -5.27 -10.70 -17.90
CA LEU A 18 -4.58 -9.58 -17.27
C LEU A 18 -5.00 -8.36 -18.08
N ASP A 19 -5.76 -7.48 -17.42
CA ASP A 19 -6.29 -6.25 -18.01
C ASP A 19 -5.17 -5.53 -18.77
N ASP A 20 -5.48 -5.02 -19.97
CA ASP A 20 -4.53 -4.27 -20.84
C ASP A 20 -3.70 -3.22 -20.13
N ASP A 21 -4.23 -2.70 -19.00
CA ASP A 21 -3.57 -1.72 -18.12
C ASP A 21 -2.41 -2.33 -17.28
N LEU A 22 -2.36 -3.65 -17.08
CA LEU A 22 -1.20 -4.34 -16.48
C LEU A 22 -0.10 -4.63 -17.50
N THR A 23 -0.46 -4.81 -18.76
CA THR A 23 0.46 -5.07 -19.88
C THR A 23 0.79 -3.81 -20.68
N TYR A 24 0.31 -2.63 -20.26
CA TYR A 24 0.53 -1.37 -20.97
C TYR A 24 2.01 -1.14 -21.27
N GLN A 25 2.38 -1.32 -22.54
CA GLN A 25 3.62 -0.80 -23.11
C GLN A 25 3.31 0.54 -23.80
N PRO A 26 3.98 1.62 -23.41
CA PRO A 26 3.74 2.91 -24.03
C PRO A 26 4.07 2.85 -25.54
N LYS A 27 3.11 3.25 -26.37
CA LYS A 27 3.35 3.36 -27.81
C LYS A 27 4.47 4.35 -28.07
N ALA A 28 5.39 4.01 -28.98
CA ALA A 28 6.46 4.91 -29.42
C ALA A 28 5.85 6.23 -29.93
N GLY A 29 6.35 7.38 -29.42
CA GLY A 29 5.83 8.72 -29.74
C GLY A 29 4.76 9.27 -28.79
N GLY A 30 4.36 8.53 -27.74
CA GLY A 30 3.37 8.96 -26.74
C GLY A 30 3.93 9.98 -25.73
N LEU A 31 3.03 10.46 -24.82
CA LEU A 31 3.32 11.42 -23.75
C LEU A 31 4.60 11.08 -22.95
N ALA A 32 4.87 9.80 -22.71
CA ALA A 32 6.07 9.34 -22.02
C ALA A 32 7.37 9.72 -22.76
N GLN A 33 7.39 9.65 -24.07
CA GLN A 33 8.58 9.99 -24.88
C GLN A 33 8.78 11.51 -24.98
N ARG A 34 7.68 12.27 -25.08
CA ARG A 34 7.70 13.74 -24.99
C ARG A 34 8.22 14.22 -23.65
N ALA A 35 7.85 13.50 -22.57
CA ALA A 35 8.32 13.75 -21.23
C ALA A 35 9.82 13.51 -21.04
N GLN A 36 10.31 12.39 -21.56
CA GLN A 36 11.74 12.11 -21.57
C GLN A 36 12.52 13.17 -22.34
N THR A 37 11.98 13.66 -23.45
CA THR A 37 12.61 14.72 -24.25
C THR A 37 12.61 16.05 -23.52
N ALA A 38 11.49 16.44 -22.90
CA ALA A 38 11.38 17.67 -22.13
C ALA A 38 12.26 17.67 -20.87
N ALA A 39 12.33 16.53 -20.17
CA ALA A 39 13.15 16.37 -18.97
C ALA A 39 14.66 16.23 -19.27
N ARG A 40 15.05 15.68 -20.43
CA ARG A 40 16.45 15.59 -20.87
C ARG A 40 17.08 16.97 -21.17
N GLY A 41 16.27 18.00 -21.37
CA GLY A 41 16.74 19.28 -21.92
C GLY A 41 17.69 20.07 -21.03
N ASN A 42 17.75 19.89 -19.71
CA ASN A 42 18.52 20.87 -18.94
C ASN A 42 19.06 20.45 -17.56
N GLY A 43 18.74 19.31 -16.99
CA GLY A 43 19.21 18.98 -15.62
C GLY A 43 18.78 19.98 -14.51
N ALA A 44 18.06 21.04 -14.88
CA ALA A 44 17.65 22.13 -13.99
C ALA A 44 16.83 21.67 -12.77
N TYR A 45 16.18 20.53 -12.84
CA TYR A 45 15.51 19.93 -11.67
C TYR A 45 16.46 19.51 -10.56
N LEU A 46 17.76 19.37 -10.83
CA LEU A 46 18.81 19.09 -9.85
C LEU A 46 19.36 20.35 -9.19
N ASP A 47 19.07 21.52 -9.74
CA ASP A 47 19.58 22.78 -9.23
C ASP A 47 19.00 23.10 -7.85
N GLY A 48 19.82 23.66 -6.99
CA GLY A 48 19.46 24.01 -5.62
C GLY A 48 19.25 22.80 -4.68
N LEU A 49 19.66 21.59 -5.08
CA LEU A 49 19.81 20.46 -4.15
C LEU A 49 21.17 20.57 -3.46
N ASN A 50 21.19 20.29 -2.15
CA ASN A 50 22.46 20.11 -1.46
C ASN A 50 23.12 18.76 -1.88
N PRO A 51 24.43 18.54 -1.56
CA PRO A 51 25.14 17.34 -1.99
C PRO A 51 24.47 16.03 -1.56
N GLU A 52 23.92 15.96 -0.36
CA GLU A 52 23.25 14.76 0.18
C GLU A 52 21.92 14.51 -0.54
N GLN A 53 21.13 15.57 -0.77
CA GLN A 53 19.88 15.51 -1.52
C GLN A 53 20.14 15.05 -2.94
N ARG A 54 21.19 15.60 -3.59
CA ARG A 54 21.58 15.23 -4.95
C ARG A 54 22.00 13.77 -5.05
N ARG A 55 22.83 13.31 -4.12
CA ARG A 55 23.20 11.88 -4.04
C ARG A 55 21.99 10.96 -3.89
N ALA A 56 20.99 11.35 -3.07
CA ALA A 56 19.77 10.59 -2.90
C ALA A 56 18.91 10.57 -4.17
N VAL A 57 18.90 11.65 -4.95
CA VAL A 57 18.17 11.72 -6.23
C VAL A 57 18.84 10.87 -7.30
N GLU A 58 20.16 10.97 -7.43
CA GLU A 58 20.95 10.29 -8.47
C GLU A 58 21.18 8.79 -8.21
N ALA A 59 20.98 8.31 -6.98
CA ALA A 59 21.14 6.89 -6.64
C ALA A 59 19.98 6.05 -7.20
N ILE A 60 20.00 5.74 -8.50
CA ILE A 60 18.95 5.00 -9.21
C ILE A 60 18.91 3.53 -8.79
N GLU A 61 20.07 2.90 -8.65
CA GLU A 61 20.18 1.48 -8.38
C GLU A 61 20.11 1.15 -6.89
N GLY A 62 19.39 0.08 -6.57
CA GLY A 62 19.28 -0.46 -5.21
C GLY A 62 18.31 0.34 -4.31
N PRO A 63 18.00 -0.19 -3.12
CA PRO A 63 17.13 0.48 -2.18
C PRO A 63 17.82 1.68 -1.55
N VAL A 64 17.09 2.79 -1.44
CA VAL A 64 17.58 4.04 -0.83
C VAL A 64 16.68 4.40 0.35
N LEU A 65 17.28 4.60 1.53
CA LEU A 65 16.60 5.14 2.70
C LEU A 65 17.15 6.53 3.02
N VAL A 66 16.29 7.53 3.02
CA VAL A 66 16.63 8.89 3.41
C VAL A 66 16.06 9.18 4.80
N LEU A 67 16.95 9.42 5.76
CA LEU A 67 16.58 9.84 7.10
C LEU A 67 16.75 11.36 7.17
N ALA A 68 15.67 12.06 7.46
CA ALA A 68 15.70 13.52 7.43
C ALA A 68 14.71 14.12 8.43
N GLY A 69 15.13 15.17 9.12
CA GLY A 69 14.29 15.92 10.06
C GLY A 69 13.12 16.68 9.40
N ALA A 70 12.24 17.29 10.18
CA ALA A 70 11.21 18.17 9.65
C ALA A 70 11.84 19.37 8.93
N GLY A 71 11.24 19.80 7.81
CA GLY A 71 11.74 20.97 7.07
C GLY A 71 12.98 20.76 6.19
N THR A 72 13.62 19.59 6.21
CA THR A 72 14.86 19.32 5.44
C THR A 72 14.67 19.06 3.95
N GLY A 73 13.46 19.21 3.44
CA GLY A 73 13.18 19.04 2.01
C GLY A 73 12.93 17.60 1.55
N LYS A 74 12.51 16.69 2.45
CA LYS A 74 12.21 15.28 2.11
C LYS A 74 11.34 15.11 0.87
N THR A 75 10.20 15.77 0.85
CA THR A 75 9.26 15.71 -0.28
C THR A 75 9.90 16.26 -1.57
N ARG A 76 10.77 17.28 -1.45
CA ARG A 76 11.53 17.80 -2.59
C ARG A 76 12.47 16.72 -3.16
N VAL A 77 13.24 16.06 -2.31
CA VAL A 77 14.13 14.96 -2.74
C VAL A 77 13.34 13.86 -3.45
N LEU A 78 12.19 13.46 -2.88
CA LEU A 78 11.37 12.40 -3.44
C LEU A 78 10.77 12.80 -4.80
N THR A 79 10.20 14.00 -4.92
CA THR A 79 9.62 14.47 -6.19
C THR A 79 10.70 14.70 -7.26
N THR A 80 11.87 15.23 -6.87
CA THR A 80 13.00 15.40 -7.79
C THR A 80 13.56 14.05 -8.24
N ARG A 81 13.59 13.04 -7.35
CA ARG A 81 13.99 11.68 -7.72
C ARG A 81 13.03 11.05 -8.73
N ILE A 82 11.72 11.22 -8.56
CA ILE A 82 10.73 10.77 -9.55
C ILE A 82 11.01 11.43 -10.89
N ALA A 83 11.21 12.75 -10.90
CA ALA A 83 11.56 13.49 -12.11
C ALA A 83 12.85 12.95 -12.76
N HIS A 84 13.87 12.64 -11.95
CA HIS A 84 15.15 12.10 -12.42
C HIS A 84 14.99 10.69 -13.02
N ILE A 85 14.23 9.79 -12.39
CA ILE A 85 13.93 8.45 -12.91
C ILE A 85 13.26 8.54 -14.29
N ILE A 86 12.31 9.46 -14.45
CA ILE A 86 11.61 9.67 -15.72
C ILE A 86 12.55 10.30 -16.76
N ALA A 87 13.30 11.34 -16.38
CA ALA A 87 14.21 12.06 -17.25
C ALA A 87 15.33 11.18 -17.81
N THR A 88 15.89 10.31 -16.98
CA THR A 88 16.92 9.33 -17.37
C THR A 88 16.36 8.18 -18.20
N GLY A 89 15.05 8.03 -18.31
CA GLY A 89 14.43 6.90 -19.00
C GLY A 89 14.50 5.58 -18.23
N SER A 90 14.84 5.64 -16.93
CA SER A 90 14.96 4.44 -16.07
C SER A 90 13.62 3.74 -15.86
N ALA A 91 12.52 4.49 -15.87
CA ALA A 91 11.16 3.96 -15.88
C ALA A 91 10.16 4.92 -16.52
N TYR A 92 9.04 4.36 -17.00
CA TYR A 92 7.89 5.13 -17.42
C TYR A 92 7.04 5.56 -16.21
N PRO A 93 6.26 6.64 -16.29
CA PRO A 93 5.36 7.09 -15.22
C PRO A 93 4.43 6.02 -14.70
N SER A 94 3.94 5.12 -15.56
CA SER A 94 3.07 3.99 -15.21
C SER A 94 3.79 2.86 -14.46
N GLN A 95 5.12 2.86 -14.45
CA GLN A 95 5.97 1.88 -13.76
C GLN A 95 6.48 2.39 -12.41
N ILE A 96 6.04 3.57 -11.99
CA ILE A 96 6.44 4.19 -10.72
C ILE A 96 5.23 4.18 -9.78
N LEU A 97 5.38 3.50 -8.63
CA LEU A 97 4.44 3.57 -7.53
C LEU A 97 4.95 4.61 -6.53
N ALA A 98 4.18 5.69 -6.32
CA ALA A 98 4.51 6.73 -5.36
C ALA A 98 3.38 6.87 -4.34
N VAL A 99 3.66 6.57 -3.07
CA VAL A 99 2.67 6.55 -2.01
C VAL A 99 3.02 7.47 -0.86
N THR A 100 1.99 8.10 -0.30
CA THR A 100 2.08 8.95 0.88
C THR A 100 0.89 8.71 1.81
N PHE A 101 0.86 9.38 2.97
CA PHE A 101 -0.16 9.15 3.99
C PHE A 101 -1.43 9.96 3.80
N THR A 102 -1.33 11.17 3.26
CA THR A 102 -2.45 12.11 3.21
C THR A 102 -2.76 12.53 1.79
N ASN A 103 -4.04 12.78 1.51
CA ASN A 103 -4.48 13.29 0.21
C ASN A 103 -3.85 14.66 -0.11
N LYS A 104 -3.61 15.50 0.92
CA LYS A 104 -2.91 16.77 0.76
C LYS A 104 -1.49 16.55 0.25
N ALA A 105 -0.72 15.66 0.91
CA ALA A 105 0.66 15.35 0.49
C ALA A 105 0.70 14.72 -0.91
N ALA A 106 -0.26 13.86 -1.25
CA ALA A 106 -0.35 13.28 -2.59
C ALA A 106 -0.59 14.35 -3.67
N ARG A 107 -1.46 15.32 -3.39
CA ARG A 107 -1.72 16.45 -4.29
C ARG A 107 -0.49 17.33 -4.45
N GLU A 108 0.14 17.75 -3.36
CA GLU A 108 1.38 18.53 -3.39
C GLU A 108 2.50 17.81 -4.15
N MET A 109 2.61 16.49 -3.98
CA MET A 109 3.57 15.68 -4.69
C MET A 109 3.29 15.68 -6.19
N LYS A 110 2.04 15.50 -6.61
CA LYS A 110 1.62 15.53 -8.01
C LYS A 110 1.92 16.89 -8.65
N GLU A 111 1.55 17.98 -7.98
CA GLU A 111 1.82 19.37 -8.45
C GLU A 111 3.32 19.62 -8.62
N ARG A 112 4.15 19.23 -7.65
CA ARG A 112 5.61 19.40 -7.73
C ARG A 112 6.23 18.59 -8.86
N ILE A 113 5.77 17.36 -9.09
CA ILE A 113 6.23 16.54 -10.22
C ILE A 113 5.81 17.21 -11.55
N ALA A 114 4.58 17.70 -11.64
CA ALA A 114 4.11 18.42 -12.84
C ALA A 114 4.97 19.65 -13.15
N HIS A 115 5.40 20.42 -12.15
CA HIS A 115 6.34 21.52 -12.32
C HIS A 115 7.72 21.10 -12.84
N LEU A 116 8.18 19.89 -12.47
CA LEU A 116 9.51 19.41 -12.84
C LEU A 116 9.55 18.72 -14.21
N VAL A 117 8.48 18.02 -14.58
CA VAL A 117 8.44 17.16 -15.78
C VAL A 117 7.23 17.41 -16.68
N GLY A 118 6.47 18.49 -16.43
CA GLY A 118 5.31 18.88 -17.23
C GLY A 118 4.14 17.91 -17.06
N ASP A 119 3.31 17.78 -18.10
CA ASP A 119 2.07 17.00 -18.13
C ASP A 119 2.25 15.49 -17.87
N VAL A 120 3.48 15.05 -17.73
CA VAL A 120 3.83 13.66 -17.41
C VAL A 120 3.27 13.20 -16.07
N ALA A 121 3.11 14.13 -15.13
CA ALA A 121 2.49 13.84 -13.83
C ALA A 121 1.04 13.34 -13.98
N GLU A 122 0.34 13.72 -15.05
CA GLU A 122 -0.99 13.20 -15.36
C GLU A 122 -0.96 11.71 -15.75
N GLY A 123 0.14 11.27 -16.36
CA GLY A 123 0.40 9.87 -16.71
C GLY A 123 0.86 8.98 -15.54
N MET A 124 0.80 9.44 -14.29
CA MET A 124 1.17 8.66 -13.10
C MET A 124 -0.07 8.08 -12.38
N PRO A 125 -0.64 6.97 -12.85
CA PRO A 125 -1.88 6.40 -12.30
C PRO A 125 -1.69 5.81 -10.90
N TRP A 126 -0.44 5.60 -10.46
CA TRP A 126 -0.04 4.95 -9.23
C TRP A 126 0.62 5.92 -8.22
N LEU A 127 0.22 7.18 -8.28
CA LEU A 127 0.57 8.19 -7.31
C LEU A 127 -0.64 8.51 -6.43
N GLY A 128 -0.53 8.32 -5.11
CA GLY A 128 -1.65 8.54 -4.20
C GLY A 128 -1.35 8.16 -2.76
N THR A 129 -2.42 8.03 -1.96
CA THR A 129 -2.30 7.49 -0.61
C THR A 129 -2.30 5.95 -0.64
N PHE A 130 -1.78 5.32 0.42
CA PHE A 130 -1.85 3.86 0.57
C PHE A 130 -3.27 3.31 0.38
N HIS A 131 -4.25 3.97 0.98
CA HIS A 131 -5.66 3.56 0.87
C HIS A 131 -6.21 3.75 -0.55
N ALA A 132 -5.89 4.85 -1.22
CA ALA A 132 -6.35 5.09 -2.60
C ALA A 132 -5.78 4.06 -3.58
N ILE A 133 -4.49 3.75 -3.45
CA ILE A 133 -3.84 2.70 -4.26
C ILE A 133 -4.40 1.33 -3.90
N GLY A 134 -4.56 1.03 -2.60
CA GLY A 134 -5.17 -0.22 -2.14
C GLY A 134 -6.59 -0.40 -2.68
N THR A 135 -7.42 0.65 -2.65
CA THR A 135 -8.76 0.63 -3.25
C THR A 135 -8.71 0.33 -4.75
N LYS A 136 -7.77 0.95 -5.47
CA LYS A 136 -7.62 0.74 -6.91
C LYS A 136 -7.26 -0.71 -7.24
N ILE A 137 -6.35 -1.31 -6.48
CA ILE A 137 -5.98 -2.72 -6.62
C ILE A 137 -7.15 -3.63 -6.27
N LEU A 138 -7.82 -3.40 -5.13
CA LEU A 138 -8.95 -4.23 -4.71
C LEU A 138 -10.13 -4.16 -5.68
N ARG A 139 -10.47 -3.00 -6.22
CA ARG A 139 -11.55 -2.89 -7.21
C ARG A 139 -11.28 -3.70 -8.45
N ARG A 140 -10.02 -3.81 -8.86
CA ARG A 140 -9.60 -4.60 -10.01
C ARG A 140 -9.68 -6.11 -9.76
N HIS A 141 -9.48 -6.54 -8.51
CA HIS A 141 -9.44 -7.95 -8.10
C HIS A 141 -10.49 -8.27 -7.03
N ALA A 142 -11.61 -7.54 -7.03
CA ALA A 142 -12.59 -7.57 -5.96
C ALA A 142 -13.18 -8.98 -5.74
N GLU A 143 -13.46 -9.70 -6.82
CA GLU A 143 -14.08 -11.03 -6.77
C GLU A 143 -13.19 -12.04 -6.02
N LEU A 144 -11.87 -11.92 -6.14
CA LEU A 144 -10.92 -12.80 -5.46
C LEU A 144 -10.88 -12.62 -3.94
N VAL A 145 -11.38 -11.49 -3.45
CA VAL A 145 -11.52 -11.22 -2.02
C VAL A 145 -12.97 -11.31 -1.52
N GLY A 146 -13.90 -11.73 -2.41
CA GLY A 146 -15.32 -11.90 -2.10
C GLY A 146 -16.09 -10.59 -2.07
N LEU A 147 -15.68 -9.60 -2.85
CA LEU A 147 -16.35 -8.32 -3.08
C LEU A 147 -16.70 -8.16 -4.57
N LYS A 148 -17.57 -7.22 -4.90
CA LYS A 148 -17.76 -6.74 -6.27
C LYS A 148 -16.92 -5.49 -6.51
N SER A 149 -16.61 -5.16 -7.75
CA SER A 149 -15.75 -4.02 -8.11
C SER A 149 -16.30 -2.65 -7.68
N ASP A 150 -17.61 -2.57 -7.50
CA ASP A 150 -18.37 -1.38 -7.07
C ASP A 150 -18.55 -1.27 -5.54
N PHE A 151 -17.84 -2.06 -4.75
CA PHE A 151 -18.00 -2.09 -3.29
C PHE A 151 -17.95 -0.68 -2.67
N THR A 152 -18.76 -0.49 -1.62
CA THR A 152 -18.81 0.75 -0.84
C THR A 152 -17.76 0.76 0.25
N ILE A 153 -17.13 1.92 0.47
CA ILE A 153 -16.19 2.12 1.58
C ILE A 153 -16.96 2.78 2.72
N LEU A 154 -17.12 2.06 3.84
CA LEU A 154 -17.80 2.57 5.01
C LEU A 154 -16.94 3.61 5.73
N ASP A 155 -17.57 4.70 6.14
CA ASP A 155 -16.97 5.63 7.07
C ASP A 155 -17.02 5.11 8.52
N THR A 156 -16.44 5.86 9.46
CA THR A 156 -16.35 5.45 10.86
C THR A 156 -17.72 5.33 11.52
N ASP A 157 -18.68 6.18 11.15
CA ASP A 157 -20.02 6.17 11.78
C ASP A 157 -20.84 4.98 11.27
N ASP A 158 -20.77 4.67 9.99
CA ASP A 158 -21.40 3.49 9.41
C ASP A 158 -20.78 2.20 9.93
N GLN A 159 -19.46 2.16 10.08
CA GLN A 159 -18.72 1.06 10.69
C GLN A 159 -19.22 0.79 12.13
N ILE A 160 -19.32 1.82 12.97
CA ILE A 160 -19.82 1.69 14.34
C ILE A 160 -21.29 1.27 14.35
N ARG A 161 -22.11 1.78 13.43
CA ARG A 161 -23.53 1.40 13.30
C ARG A 161 -23.67 -0.08 12.97
N LEU A 162 -22.88 -0.59 12.03
CA LEU A 162 -22.87 -2.01 11.66
C LEU A 162 -22.39 -2.88 12.82
N MET A 163 -21.33 -2.49 13.52
CA MET A 163 -20.83 -3.21 14.70
C MET A 163 -21.87 -3.26 15.84
N ARG A 164 -22.64 -2.19 16.03
CA ARG A 164 -23.76 -2.17 16.98
C ARG A 164 -24.82 -3.20 16.62
N GLN A 165 -25.15 -3.36 15.34
CA GLN A 165 -26.08 -4.39 14.90
C GLN A 165 -25.55 -5.80 15.17
N VAL A 166 -24.24 -6.05 14.94
CA VAL A 166 -23.60 -7.32 15.23
C VAL A 166 -23.62 -7.63 16.73
N ILE A 167 -23.31 -6.66 17.59
CA ILE A 167 -23.36 -6.82 19.06
C ILE A 167 -24.76 -7.20 19.54
N ARG A 168 -25.79 -6.53 19.02
CA ARG A 168 -27.20 -6.79 19.36
C ARG A 168 -27.66 -8.16 18.87
N ALA A 169 -27.24 -8.58 17.69
CA ALA A 169 -27.59 -9.89 17.12
C ALA A 169 -27.00 -11.07 17.91
N GLU A 170 -25.97 -10.82 18.71
CA GLU A 170 -25.32 -11.81 19.59
C GLU A 170 -25.78 -11.68 21.05
N ASP A 171 -26.85 -10.93 21.33
CA ASP A 171 -27.42 -10.67 22.66
C ASP A 171 -26.37 -10.16 23.67
N ILE A 172 -25.49 -9.27 23.21
CA ILE A 172 -24.44 -8.68 24.04
C ILE A 172 -24.88 -7.29 24.50
N ASP A 173 -24.72 -7.04 25.81
CA ASP A 173 -25.04 -5.73 26.39
C ASP A 173 -24.10 -4.62 25.87
N GLU A 174 -24.66 -3.75 25.03
CA GLU A 174 -23.93 -2.63 24.42
C GLU A 174 -23.44 -1.60 25.47
N LYS A 175 -24.11 -1.50 26.64
CA LYS A 175 -23.64 -0.60 27.71
C LYS A 175 -22.35 -1.09 28.32
N ARG A 176 -22.21 -2.41 28.50
CA ARG A 176 -20.98 -3.03 29.01
C ARG A 176 -19.90 -3.18 27.93
N TRP A 177 -20.30 -3.42 26.70
CA TRP A 177 -19.40 -3.70 25.57
C TRP A 177 -19.70 -2.78 24.38
N PRO A 178 -19.29 -1.51 24.43
CA PRO A 178 -19.63 -0.53 23.42
C PRO A 178 -19.07 -0.87 22.03
N ALA A 179 -19.84 -0.60 20.98
CA ALA A 179 -19.43 -0.81 19.59
C ALA A 179 -18.14 -0.06 19.21
N ARG A 180 -17.90 1.13 19.81
CA ARG A 180 -16.64 1.86 19.63
C ARG A 180 -15.43 1.11 20.17
N ALA A 181 -15.57 0.39 21.27
CA ALA A 181 -14.48 -0.42 21.81
C ALA A 181 -14.19 -1.60 20.88
N LEU A 182 -15.25 -2.30 20.37
CA LEU A 182 -15.09 -3.35 19.37
C LEU A 182 -14.38 -2.84 18.11
N SER A 183 -14.76 -1.66 17.59
CA SER A 183 -14.08 -1.02 16.47
C SER A 183 -12.58 -0.86 16.73
N SER A 184 -12.21 -0.35 17.90
CA SER A 184 -10.79 -0.14 18.24
C SER A 184 -10.00 -1.47 18.31
N TYR A 185 -10.61 -2.54 18.82
CA TYR A 185 -9.99 -3.87 18.82
C TYR A 185 -9.80 -4.39 17.40
N ILE A 186 -10.87 -4.36 16.58
CA ILE A 186 -10.83 -4.84 15.19
C ILE A 186 -9.83 -4.02 14.37
N ASP A 187 -9.82 -2.69 14.50
CA ASP A 187 -8.84 -1.83 13.85
C ASP A 187 -7.41 -2.20 14.29
N GLY A 188 -7.19 -2.47 15.56
CA GLY A 188 -5.91 -2.93 16.09
C GLY A 188 -5.46 -4.25 15.46
N TRP A 189 -6.38 -5.21 15.28
CA TRP A 189 -6.09 -6.50 14.64
C TRP A 189 -5.85 -6.35 13.13
N LYS A 190 -6.72 -5.65 12.42
CA LYS A 190 -6.54 -5.34 10.99
C LYS A 190 -5.21 -4.65 10.74
N ASN A 191 -4.78 -3.75 11.63
CA ASN A 191 -3.52 -3.05 11.55
C ASN A 191 -2.29 -3.93 11.64
N ARG A 192 -2.42 -5.06 12.30
CA ARG A 192 -1.38 -6.09 12.39
C ARG A 192 -1.52 -7.15 11.30
N GLY A 193 -2.46 -6.98 10.37
CA GLY A 193 -2.73 -7.93 9.29
C GLY A 193 -3.38 -9.22 9.78
N LEU A 194 -4.09 -9.18 10.93
CA LEU A 194 -4.78 -10.32 11.51
C LEU A 194 -6.21 -10.42 10.99
N THR A 195 -6.52 -11.53 10.36
CA THR A 195 -7.88 -11.97 10.05
C THR A 195 -8.54 -12.57 11.30
N PRO A 196 -9.87 -12.72 11.36
CA PRO A 196 -10.57 -13.22 12.55
C PRO A 196 -10.00 -14.54 13.10
N ASP A 197 -9.60 -15.45 12.21
CA ASP A 197 -9.00 -16.75 12.52
C ASP A 197 -7.57 -16.65 13.10
N LYS A 198 -6.90 -15.52 12.90
CA LYS A 198 -5.51 -15.28 13.35
C LYS A 198 -5.40 -14.40 14.59
N VAL A 199 -6.55 -13.98 15.14
CA VAL A 199 -6.56 -13.21 16.39
C VAL A 199 -6.11 -14.10 17.55
N PRO A 200 -5.08 -13.69 18.33
CA PRO A 200 -4.64 -14.46 19.50
C PRO A 200 -5.76 -14.63 20.52
N SER A 201 -5.93 -15.84 21.06
CA SER A 201 -7.01 -16.18 21.99
C SER A 201 -7.04 -15.27 23.23
N GLY A 202 -5.88 -14.88 23.76
CA GLY A 202 -5.78 -13.96 24.89
C GLY A 202 -6.31 -12.55 24.58
N GLU A 203 -6.14 -12.07 23.33
CA GLU A 203 -6.68 -10.78 22.90
C GLU A 203 -8.18 -10.87 22.57
N ALA A 204 -8.60 -11.97 21.95
CA ALA A 204 -10.02 -12.23 21.71
C ALA A 204 -10.81 -12.32 23.02
N ALA A 205 -10.20 -12.82 24.09
CA ALA A 205 -10.78 -12.91 25.42
C ALA A 205 -11.07 -11.54 26.07
N ALA A 206 -10.38 -10.49 25.65
CA ALA A 206 -10.49 -9.14 26.24
C ALA A 206 -11.83 -8.46 25.93
N PHE A 207 -12.60 -8.92 24.93
CA PHE A 207 -13.89 -8.34 24.56
C PHE A 207 -15.02 -9.37 24.67
N ALA A 208 -16.15 -8.95 25.28
CA ALA A 208 -17.40 -9.73 25.39
C ALA A 208 -17.19 -11.17 25.88
N ASN A 209 -16.41 -11.35 26.96
CA ASN A 209 -16.13 -12.66 27.57
C ASN A 209 -15.58 -13.68 26.56
N GLY A 210 -14.66 -13.27 25.70
CA GLY A 210 -14.03 -14.14 24.70
C GLY A 210 -14.69 -14.17 23.33
N LYS A 211 -15.75 -13.39 23.11
CA LYS A 211 -16.45 -13.34 21.82
C LYS A 211 -15.79 -12.38 20.80
N GLY A 212 -14.69 -11.71 21.13
CA GLY A 212 -14.08 -10.68 20.27
C GLY A 212 -13.78 -11.16 18.85
N ALA A 213 -13.12 -12.30 18.68
CA ALA A 213 -12.82 -12.87 17.37
C ALA A 213 -14.09 -13.30 16.61
N LYS A 214 -15.08 -13.88 17.31
CA LYS A 214 -16.38 -14.23 16.72
C LYS A 214 -17.11 -13.00 16.19
N LEU A 215 -17.15 -11.92 16.96
CA LEU A 215 -17.78 -10.66 16.54
C LEU A 215 -17.04 -10.04 15.34
N TYR A 216 -15.73 -10.15 15.31
CA TYR A 216 -14.94 -9.73 14.16
C TYR A 216 -15.31 -10.54 12.90
N ALA A 217 -15.44 -11.87 13.00
CA ALA A 217 -15.86 -12.72 11.89
C ALA A 217 -17.25 -12.33 11.38
N LEU A 218 -18.23 -12.19 12.28
CA LEU A 218 -19.59 -11.76 11.94
C LEU A 218 -19.62 -10.38 11.29
N TYR A 219 -18.79 -9.45 11.77
CA TYR A 219 -18.65 -8.13 11.17
C TYR A 219 -18.12 -8.23 9.73
N GLN A 220 -17.09 -9.03 9.47
CA GLN A 220 -16.55 -9.24 8.12
C GLN A 220 -17.59 -9.90 7.18
N ASP A 221 -18.36 -10.87 7.68
CA ASP A 221 -19.44 -11.50 6.89
C ASP A 221 -20.52 -10.48 6.52
N ARG A 222 -20.89 -9.60 7.45
CA ARG A 222 -21.85 -8.52 7.16
C ARG A 222 -21.33 -7.53 6.14
N LEU A 223 -20.05 -7.15 6.21
CA LEU A 223 -19.42 -6.29 5.20
C LEU A 223 -19.51 -6.93 3.80
N LYS A 224 -19.18 -8.21 3.68
CA LYS A 224 -19.29 -8.94 2.40
C LYS A 224 -20.71 -9.01 1.88
N GLN A 225 -21.70 -9.30 2.76
CA GLN A 225 -23.12 -9.31 2.38
C GLN A 225 -23.61 -7.97 1.84
N LEU A 226 -23.09 -6.87 2.39
CA LEU A 226 -23.40 -5.51 1.97
C LEU A 226 -22.57 -5.02 0.76
N ASN A 227 -21.69 -5.85 0.25
CA ASN A 227 -20.66 -5.45 -0.71
C ASN A 227 -19.93 -4.19 -0.24
N ALA A 228 -19.40 -4.23 0.97
CA ALA A 228 -18.72 -3.11 1.61
C ALA A 228 -17.38 -3.51 2.22
N ALA A 229 -16.50 -2.53 2.37
CA ALA A 229 -15.23 -2.66 3.06
C ALA A 229 -15.02 -1.43 3.96
N ASP A 230 -14.36 -1.58 5.10
CA ASP A 230 -13.92 -0.43 5.88
C ASP A 230 -12.48 -0.02 5.51
N PHE A 231 -11.99 1.09 6.08
CA PHE A 231 -10.63 1.57 5.80
C PHE A 231 -9.54 0.56 6.16
N GLY A 232 -9.73 -0.24 7.20
CA GLY A 232 -8.78 -1.29 7.59
C GLY A 232 -8.73 -2.41 6.57
N ASP A 233 -9.88 -2.75 5.97
CA ASP A 233 -9.99 -3.79 4.95
C ASP A 233 -9.26 -3.41 3.66
N LEU A 234 -9.24 -2.12 3.30
CA LEU A 234 -8.52 -1.68 2.09
C LEU A 234 -7.05 -2.08 2.08
N LEU A 235 -6.43 -2.22 3.24
CA LEU A 235 -5.05 -2.68 3.36
C LEU A 235 -4.97 -4.18 3.67
N LEU A 236 -5.83 -4.67 4.56
CA LEU A 236 -5.86 -6.08 4.97
C LEU A 236 -6.16 -7.02 3.79
N GLU A 237 -7.19 -6.69 3.00
CA GLU A 237 -7.60 -7.52 1.86
C GLU A 237 -6.57 -7.49 0.72
N ASN A 238 -5.85 -6.38 0.51
CA ASN A 238 -4.70 -6.37 -0.39
C ASN A 238 -3.59 -7.30 0.08
N LEU A 239 -3.29 -7.33 1.39
CA LEU A 239 -2.30 -8.26 1.93
C LEU A 239 -2.75 -9.71 1.76
N ARG A 240 -4.04 -9.98 1.95
CA ARG A 240 -4.62 -11.31 1.73
C ARG A 240 -4.54 -11.69 0.25
N LEU A 241 -4.97 -10.80 -0.64
CA LEU A 241 -4.90 -10.99 -2.09
C LEU A 241 -3.49 -11.38 -2.54
N PHE A 242 -2.48 -10.64 -2.14
CA PHE A 242 -1.09 -10.92 -2.54
C PHE A 242 -0.51 -12.18 -1.93
N ARG A 243 -1.03 -12.64 -0.79
CA ARG A 243 -0.63 -13.93 -0.18
C ARG A 243 -1.29 -15.12 -0.85
N GLU A 244 -2.56 -15.00 -1.20
CA GLU A 244 -3.38 -16.07 -1.75
C GLU A 244 -3.23 -16.18 -3.28
N GLN A 245 -2.81 -15.09 -3.95
CA GLN A 245 -2.66 -15.00 -5.40
C GLN A 245 -1.24 -14.56 -5.80
N PRO A 246 -0.25 -15.47 -5.81
CA PRO A 246 1.14 -15.14 -6.15
C PRO A 246 1.32 -14.57 -7.55
N ASP A 247 0.48 -14.99 -8.51
CA ASP A 247 0.54 -14.52 -9.89
C ASP A 247 0.19 -13.03 -10.00
N ILE A 248 -0.83 -12.59 -9.24
CA ILE A 248 -1.19 -11.19 -9.16
C ILE A 248 -0.05 -10.37 -8.51
N LEU A 249 0.52 -10.90 -7.42
CA LEU A 249 1.67 -10.26 -6.80
C LEU A 249 2.84 -10.10 -7.79
N SER A 250 3.16 -11.17 -8.53
CA SER A 250 4.21 -11.15 -9.55
C SER A 250 3.95 -10.10 -10.63
N ALA A 251 2.71 -10.02 -11.14
CA ALA A 251 2.33 -9.04 -12.15
C ALA A 251 2.53 -7.59 -11.69
N TYR A 252 2.19 -7.27 -10.42
CA TYR A 252 2.46 -5.94 -9.86
C TYR A 252 3.95 -5.72 -9.59
N GLN A 253 4.70 -6.76 -9.18
CA GLN A 253 6.15 -6.68 -9.00
C GLN A 253 6.90 -6.43 -10.32
N ASP A 254 6.45 -7.01 -11.41
CA ASP A 254 7.04 -6.79 -12.74
C ASP A 254 6.64 -5.42 -13.30
N ARG A 255 5.44 -4.95 -12.98
CA ARG A 255 4.97 -3.62 -13.39
C ARG A 255 5.75 -2.51 -12.71
N PHE A 256 5.91 -2.54 -11.39
CA PHE A 256 6.53 -1.45 -10.65
C PHE A 256 8.04 -1.61 -10.57
N LYS A 257 8.75 -0.88 -11.44
CA LYS A 257 10.22 -0.80 -11.39
C LYS A 257 10.73 0.02 -10.22
N PHE A 258 9.94 1.03 -9.82
CA PHE A 258 10.27 1.91 -8.68
C PHE A 258 9.08 2.05 -7.75
N MET A 259 9.35 1.94 -6.46
CA MET A 259 8.40 2.26 -5.40
C MET A 259 9.00 3.35 -4.51
N LEU A 260 8.27 4.44 -4.34
CA LEU A 260 8.68 5.57 -3.53
C LEU A 260 7.62 5.82 -2.45
N VAL A 261 8.07 5.92 -1.21
CA VAL A 261 7.18 6.09 -0.06
C VAL A 261 7.59 7.34 0.71
N ASP A 262 6.67 8.31 0.81
CA ASP A 262 6.86 9.51 1.63
C ASP A 262 6.28 9.30 3.03
N GLY A 263 7.09 9.57 4.05
CA GLY A 263 6.61 9.67 5.42
C GLY A 263 6.38 8.36 6.17
N ILE A 264 7.21 7.33 5.99
CA ILE A 264 7.15 6.18 6.89
C ILE A 264 7.41 6.64 8.32
N ARG A 265 6.34 6.73 9.11
CA ARG A 265 6.46 6.77 10.56
C ARG A 265 6.84 5.37 11.03
N ILE A 266 8.04 5.22 11.59
CA ILE A 266 8.58 3.94 12.09
C ILE A 266 7.68 3.31 13.17
N GLN A 267 6.73 4.05 13.71
CA GLN A 267 5.85 3.61 14.78
C GLN A 267 4.64 2.73 14.37
N THR A 268 4.37 2.59 13.08
CA THR A 268 3.16 1.84 12.66
C THR A 268 3.55 0.62 11.82
N SER A 269 3.33 -0.55 12.35
CA SER A 269 3.56 -1.85 11.68
C SER A 269 2.81 -1.97 10.34
N ARG A 270 1.72 -1.23 10.17
CA ARG A 270 0.86 -1.19 8.97
C ARG A 270 1.59 -0.91 7.67
N ASN A 271 2.54 0.01 7.71
CA ASN A 271 3.15 0.57 6.49
C ASN A 271 4.32 -0.28 5.99
N ILE A 272 4.89 -1.08 6.88
CA ILE A 272 6.01 -1.96 6.58
C ILE A 272 5.52 -3.18 5.79
N TYR A 273 4.33 -3.70 6.09
CA TYR A 273 3.81 -4.90 5.43
C TYR A 273 3.55 -4.70 3.94
N GLY A 274 3.07 -3.53 3.51
CA GLY A 274 2.93 -3.21 2.09
C GLY A 274 4.27 -3.19 1.35
N CYS A 275 5.34 -2.74 2.01
CA CYS A 275 6.68 -2.68 1.43
C CYS A 275 7.40 -4.04 1.44
N VAL A 276 7.08 -4.93 2.39
CA VAL A 276 7.76 -6.24 2.57
C VAL A 276 7.43 -7.24 1.45
N TYR A 277 6.27 -7.12 0.82
CA TYR A 277 5.89 -7.98 -0.30
C TYR A 277 6.47 -7.58 -1.65
N TRP A 278 7.31 -6.54 -1.71
CA TRP A 278 7.91 -6.05 -2.94
C TRP A 278 9.45 -6.22 -2.98
N PRO A 279 9.98 -7.42 -3.25
CA PRO A 279 11.42 -7.69 -3.15
C PRO A 279 12.28 -7.11 -4.28
N LYS A 280 11.69 -6.76 -5.42
CA LYS A 280 12.45 -6.27 -6.59
C LYS A 280 12.45 -4.74 -6.74
N VAL A 281 11.79 -4.03 -5.87
CA VAL A 281 11.55 -2.59 -6.06
C VAL A 281 12.61 -1.78 -5.30
N VAL A 282 13.24 -0.86 -6.01
CA VAL A 282 14.07 0.19 -5.42
C VAL A 282 13.17 1.08 -4.56
N ALA A 283 13.04 0.72 -3.29
CA ALA A 283 12.21 1.47 -2.35
C ALA A 283 13.01 2.65 -1.82
N MET A 284 12.55 3.85 -2.09
CA MET A 284 12.97 5.03 -1.33
C MET A 284 11.96 5.24 -0.20
N SER A 285 12.37 4.95 1.02
CA SER A 285 11.61 5.31 2.21
C SER A 285 12.17 6.60 2.78
N VAL A 286 11.34 7.64 2.82
CA VAL A 286 11.69 8.89 3.50
C VAL A 286 11.07 8.85 4.88
N ALA A 287 11.85 8.43 5.87
CA ALA A 287 11.40 8.41 7.26
C ALA A 287 11.47 9.81 7.87
N SER A 288 10.32 10.35 8.29
CA SER A 288 10.28 11.53 9.15
C SER A 288 10.46 11.05 10.59
N ALA A 289 11.67 11.13 11.10
CA ALA A 289 11.92 10.91 12.52
C ALA A 289 11.65 12.20 13.30
N MET A 290 10.49 12.31 13.95
CA MET A 290 10.40 13.10 15.18
C MET A 290 11.04 12.24 16.26
N MET A 291 12.35 12.39 16.47
CA MET A 291 13.06 11.65 17.50
C MET A 291 13.89 12.57 18.36
N THR A 292 13.66 12.45 19.65
CA THR A 292 14.67 12.79 20.65
C THR A 292 15.85 11.82 20.49
N ASN A 293 17.05 12.32 20.51
CA ASN A 293 18.33 11.67 20.17
C ASN A 293 18.64 10.28 20.75
N ARG A 294 17.83 9.72 21.65
CA ARG A 294 18.08 8.41 22.31
C ARG A 294 17.31 7.22 21.72
N SER A 295 16.26 7.41 20.93
CA SER A 295 15.41 6.32 20.42
C SER A 295 15.70 5.93 18.95
N MET A 296 16.51 6.71 18.23
CA MET A 296 16.85 6.46 16.82
C MET A 296 17.55 5.12 16.59
N ASP A 297 18.45 4.75 17.48
CA ASP A 297 19.33 3.57 17.27
C ASP A 297 18.56 2.24 17.23
N GLY A 298 17.55 2.07 18.04
CA GLY A 298 16.84 0.78 18.17
C GLY A 298 15.77 0.51 17.08
N ALA A 299 15.10 1.54 16.59
CA ALA A 299 14.03 1.38 15.60
C ALA A 299 14.58 1.36 14.18
N ALA A 300 15.55 2.22 13.88
CA ALA A 300 16.30 2.18 12.62
C ALA A 300 17.06 0.85 12.48
N ARG A 301 17.77 0.38 13.54
CA ARG A 301 18.44 -0.93 13.54
C ARG A 301 17.45 -2.08 13.34
N ARG A 302 16.24 -2.07 13.92
CA ARG A 302 15.24 -3.12 13.70
C ARG A 302 14.71 -3.16 12.28
N LEU A 303 14.49 -2.02 11.65
CA LEU A 303 14.16 -1.93 10.21
C LEU A 303 15.29 -2.49 9.36
N ILE A 304 16.52 -2.08 9.64
CA ILE A 304 17.74 -2.54 8.96
C ILE A 304 17.90 -4.04 9.10
N THR A 305 17.82 -4.56 10.34
CA THR A 305 17.98 -5.98 10.63
C THR A 305 16.85 -6.79 10.02
N SER A 306 15.62 -6.29 10.03
CA SER A 306 14.47 -6.94 9.39
C SER A 306 14.58 -6.96 7.87
N CYS A 307 15.11 -5.92 7.25
CA CYS A 307 15.36 -5.89 5.80
C CYS A 307 16.60 -6.72 5.41
N ALA A 308 17.64 -6.70 6.21
CA ALA A 308 18.89 -7.42 5.96
C ALA A 308 18.79 -8.92 6.27
N SER A 309 18.10 -9.32 7.35
CA SER A 309 17.96 -10.72 7.76
C SER A 309 17.10 -11.57 6.80
N ARG A 310 16.28 -10.93 5.98
CA ARG A 310 15.48 -11.63 4.96
C ARG A 310 16.15 -11.74 3.59
N LYS A 311 17.47 -11.44 3.47
CA LYS A 311 18.23 -11.45 2.20
C LYS A 311 17.60 -10.61 1.08
N ILE A 312 16.77 -9.61 1.45
CA ILE A 312 15.94 -8.92 0.49
C ILE A 312 16.74 -7.82 -0.20
N PHE A 313 17.74 -7.18 0.46
CA PHE A 313 18.57 -6.16 -0.19
C PHE A 313 19.86 -5.81 0.57
N PRO A 314 20.98 -5.55 -0.11
CA PRO A 314 22.08 -4.74 0.42
C PRO A 314 21.64 -3.27 0.36
N ALA A 315 21.24 -2.71 1.49
CA ALA A 315 20.86 -1.31 1.57
C ALA A 315 22.09 -0.40 1.44
N ARG A 316 22.09 0.52 0.47
CA ARG A 316 23.03 1.65 0.47
C ARG A 316 22.45 2.75 1.35
N TRP A 317 23.20 3.13 2.38
CA TRP A 317 22.83 4.19 3.30
C TRP A 317 23.30 5.54 2.77
N LEU A 318 22.39 6.51 2.72
CA LEU A 318 22.69 7.92 2.53
C LEU A 318 22.19 8.66 3.78
N PHE A 319 23.11 9.15 4.58
CA PHE A 319 22.84 9.96 5.77
C PHE A 319 22.52 11.40 5.41
#